data_9448592f09166d0375ba4de115fcfdc9
#
_entry.id   9448592f09166d0375ba4de115fcfdc9
#
_cell.length_a   1.000
_cell.length_b   1.000
_cell.length_c   1.000
_cell.angle_alpha   90.00
_cell.angle_beta   90.00
_cell.angle_gamma   90.00
#
_symmetry.space_group_name_H-M   'P 1'
#
loop_
_entity.id
_entity.type
_entity.pdbx_description
1 polymer ?
#
loop_
_entity_poly.entity_id
_entity_poly.type
_entity_poly.pdbx_seq_one_letter_code
_entity_poly.pdbx_strand_id
1 'polypeptide(L)'
;LFAHLCEQAGVPSGVVNIVNGAGDVGASLAVHKGVDKVAFTGSTAVGRSIRQSTAGQGKKLTLELGGKSAFVVFEDADLDAAVEGLVDSIWFNQGEVCCAGSRLLVQAKVVDKLHSKIKKRIQKLRLGLPLDKSTDLGSLVSQTQYQRVDQMVQEGLKQGGELFQAYDGQSDGNYYPPSLITEIDASHPLAQEEIFGPV
;
A
#
# COMPACT_ATOMS: atom_id res chain seq x y z
N LEU A 1 -23.07 -9.48 -1.82
CA LEU A 1 -23.11 -9.84 -0.40
C LEU A 1 -23.59 -8.66 0.45
N PHE A 2 -22.87 -7.51 0.47
CA PHE A 2 -23.19 -6.39 1.35
C PHE A 2 -24.63 -5.84 1.13
N ALA A 3 -25.07 -5.67 -0.13
CA ALA A 3 -26.44 -5.24 -0.45
C ALA A 3 -27.50 -6.20 0.14
N HIS A 4 -27.30 -7.51 0.00
CA HIS A 4 -28.19 -8.50 0.61
C HIS A 4 -28.21 -8.43 2.15
N LEU A 5 -27.06 -8.17 2.77
CA LEU A 5 -27.02 -8.01 4.22
C LEU A 5 -27.80 -6.75 4.67
N CYS A 6 -27.72 -5.65 3.93
CA CYS A 6 -28.51 -4.45 4.19
C CYS A 6 -30.02 -4.74 4.07
N GLU A 7 -30.44 -5.47 3.05
CA GLU A 7 -31.83 -5.87 2.86
C GLU A 7 -32.32 -6.77 4.00
N GLN A 8 -31.57 -7.81 4.34
CA GLN A 8 -31.88 -8.71 5.46
C GLN A 8 -31.90 -8.00 6.82
N ALA A 9 -31.09 -6.98 6.99
CA ALA A 9 -31.09 -6.13 8.19
C ALA A 9 -32.24 -5.12 8.24
N GLY A 10 -33.11 -5.07 7.24
CA GLY A 10 -34.26 -4.17 7.18
C GLY A 10 -33.92 -2.71 6.85
N VAL A 11 -32.78 -2.46 6.19
CA VAL A 11 -32.47 -1.11 5.69
C VAL A 11 -33.49 -0.71 4.63
N PRO A 12 -34.15 0.44 4.77
CA PRO A 12 -35.17 0.86 3.80
C PRO A 12 -34.61 1.00 2.38
N SER A 13 -35.40 0.64 1.38
CA SER A 13 -35.01 0.78 -0.03
C SER A 13 -34.59 2.22 -0.37
N GLY A 14 -33.49 2.35 -1.10
CA GLY A 14 -32.96 3.63 -1.53
C GLY A 14 -32.00 4.32 -0.53
N VAL A 15 -31.85 3.78 0.69
CA VAL A 15 -30.89 4.30 1.69
C VAL A 15 -29.46 3.90 1.34
N VAL A 16 -29.25 2.64 0.93
CA VAL A 16 -27.96 2.14 0.46
C VAL A 16 -28.07 1.74 -1.00
N ASN A 17 -27.30 2.38 -1.86
CA ASN A 17 -27.27 2.10 -3.29
C ASN A 17 -25.85 1.73 -3.70
N ILE A 18 -25.69 0.59 -4.35
CA ILE A 18 -24.38 0.09 -4.79
C ILE A 18 -24.35 0.09 -6.31
N VAL A 19 -23.39 0.83 -6.88
CA VAL A 19 -23.17 0.89 -8.33
C VAL A 19 -21.77 0.38 -8.60
N ASN A 20 -21.66 -0.62 -9.46
CA ASN A 20 -20.38 -1.16 -9.88
C ASN A 20 -19.91 -0.47 -11.16
N GLY A 21 -18.61 -0.22 -11.27
CA GLY A 21 -18.02 0.37 -12.45
C GLY A 21 -16.54 0.69 -12.26
N ALA A 22 -15.93 1.23 -13.31
CA ALA A 22 -14.56 1.71 -13.29
C ALA A 22 -14.51 3.19 -12.88
N GLY A 23 -13.38 3.87 -13.12
CA GLY A 23 -13.16 5.25 -12.69
C GLY A 23 -14.13 6.29 -13.30
N ASP A 24 -14.68 6.03 -14.49
CA ASP A 24 -15.68 6.84 -15.16
C ASP A 24 -17.01 6.92 -14.41
N VAL A 25 -17.45 5.80 -13.82
CA VAL A 25 -18.65 5.76 -12.97
C VAL A 25 -18.42 6.56 -11.69
N GLY A 26 -17.26 6.38 -11.03
CA GLY A 26 -16.89 7.17 -9.84
C GLY A 26 -16.79 8.68 -10.15
N ALA A 27 -16.18 9.05 -11.27
CA ALA A 27 -16.08 10.43 -11.72
C ALA A 27 -17.47 11.07 -11.97
N SER A 28 -18.38 10.33 -12.62
CA SER A 28 -19.75 10.77 -12.86
C SER A 28 -20.52 11.00 -11.57
N LEU A 29 -20.38 10.11 -10.59
CA LEU A 29 -20.98 10.26 -9.26
C LEU A 29 -20.42 11.48 -8.53
N ALA A 30 -19.09 11.67 -8.57
CA ALA A 30 -18.43 12.78 -7.87
C ALA A 30 -18.95 14.16 -8.28
N VAL A 31 -19.25 14.36 -9.56
CA VAL A 31 -19.74 15.66 -10.08
C VAL A 31 -21.27 15.76 -10.15
N HIS A 32 -21.99 14.67 -9.89
CA HIS A 32 -23.45 14.65 -10.05
C HIS A 32 -24.14 15.62 -9.08
N LYS A 33 -25.08 16.43 -9.59
CA LYS A 33 -25.77 17.50 -8.82
C LYS A 33 -26.53 17.01 -7.59
N GLY A 34 -27.02 15.78 -7.60
CA GLY A 34 -27.72 15.15 -6.49
C GLY A 34 -26.82 14.55 -5.41
N VAL A 35 -25.48 14.74 -5.49
CA VAL A 35 -24.53 14.29 -4.48
C VAL A 35 -24.03 15.48 -3.67
N ASP A 36 -24.29 15.49 -2.40
CA ASP A 36 -23.93 16.59 -1.47
C ASP A 36 -22.53 16.39 -0.85
N LYS A 37 -22.08 15.14 -0.73
CA LYS A 37 -20.78 14.80 -0.15
C LYS A 37 -20.12 13.66 -0.93
N VAL A 38 -18.83 13.82 -1.19
CA VAL A 38 -17.97 12.75 -1.70
C VAL A 38 -17.00 12.32 -0.60
N ALA A 39 -17.00 11.03 -0.26
CA ALA A 39 -15.98 10.39 0.55
C ALA A 39 -15.21 9.42 -0.35
N PHE A 40 -13.91 9.57 -0.43
CA PHE A 40 -13.06 8.81 -1.34
C PHE A 40 -11.79 8.33 -0.63
N THR A 41 -11.48 7.07 -0.82
CA THR A 41 -10.20 6.47 -0.44
C THR A 41 -9.50 5.95 -1.70
N GLY A 42 -8.26 6.35 -1.93
CA GLY A 42 -7.48 5.92 -3.09
C GLY A 42 -6.26 6.79 -3.37
N SER A 43 -5.80 6.82 -4.61
CA SER A 43 -4.56 7.53 -4.95
C SER A 43 -4.67 9.05 -4.81
N THR A 44 -3.56 9.68 -4.46
CA THR A 44 -3.44 11.15 -4.38
C THR A 44 -3.81 11.83 -5.70
N ALA A 45 -3.48 11.22 -6.84
CA ALA A 45 -3.82 11.75 -8.16
C ALA A 45 -5.34 11.83 -8.38
N VAL A 46 -6.07 10.77 -8.04
CA VAL A 46 -7.54 10.75 -8.14
C VAL A 46 -8.17 11.70 -7.12
N GLY A 47 -7.65 11.78 -5.90
CA GLY A 47 -8.12 12.74 -4.90
C GLY A 47 -7.98 14.20 -5.37
N ARG A 48 -6.87 14.55 -6.03
CA ARG A 48 -6.69 15.86 -6.66
C ARG A 48 -7.70 16.12 -7.78
N SER A 49 -7.95 15.10 -8.64
CA SER A 49 -8.94 15.19 -9.71
C SER A 49 -10.36 15.43 -9.16
N ILE A 50 -10.76 14.71 -8.10
CA ILE A 50 -12.05 14.91 -7.43
C ILE A 50 -12.14 16.34 -6.88
N ARG A 51 -11.11 16.82 -6.19
CA ARG A 51 -11.09 18.19 -5.64
C ARG A 51 -11.25 19.25 -6.75
N GLN A 52 -10.55 19.06 -7.87
CA GLN A 52 -10.64 19.98 -9.02
C GLN A 52 -12.02 19.95 -9.67
N SER A 53 -12.55 18.75 -9.94
CA SER A 53 -13.84 18.60 -10.65
C SER A 53 -15.04 19.02 -9.82
N THR A 54 -14.93 19.05 -8.50
CA THR A 54 -16.01 19.49 -7.59
C THR A 54 -15.85 20.92 -7.08
N ALA A 55 -14.81 21.64 -7.52
CA ALA A 55 -14.56 23.02 -7.13
C ALA A 55 -15.77 23.92 -7.47
N GLY A 56 -16.16 24.77 -6.53
CA GLY A 56 -17.30 25.69 -6.70
C GLY A 56 -18.70 25.05 -6.62
N GLN A 57 -18.80 23.72 -6.45
CA GLN A 57 -20.10 23.03 -6.37
C GLN A 57 -20.70 22.97 -4.96
N GLY A 58 -20.01 23.48 -3.93
CA GLY A 58 -20.49 23.44 -2.54
C GLY A 58 -20.46 22.04 -1.89
N LYS A 59 -19.93 21.03 -2.56
CA LYS A 59 -19.86 19.64 -2.07
C LYS A 59 -18.87 19.50 -0.90
N LYS A 60 -19.23 18.71 0.09
CA LYS A 60 -18.30 18.29 1.14
C LYS A 60 -17.40 17.19 0.64
N LEU A 61 -16.11 17.26 0.96
CA LEU A 61 -15.13 16.25 0.59
C LEU A 61 -14.47 15.65 1.83
N THR A 62 -14.39 14.32 1.86
CA THR A 62 -13.49 13.57 2.74
C THR A 62 -12.58 12.74 1.82
N LEU A 63 -11.27 12.97 1.88
CA LEU A 63 -10.29 12.34 1.01
C LEU A 63 -9.24 11.62 1.87
N GLU A 64 -9.25 10.30 1.81
CA GLU A 64 -8.23 9.42 2.40
C GLU A 64 -7.30 8.97 1.27
N LEU A 65 -6.05 9.39 1.32
CA LEU A 65 -5.13 9.29 0.21
C LEU A 65 -3.86 8.53 0.60
N GLY A 66 -2.98 8.30 -0.37
CA GLY A 66 -1.73 7.61 -0.16
C GLY A 66 -0.72 8.40 0.67
N GLY A 67 0.34 7.71 1.07
CA GLY A 67 1.42 8.26 1.88
C GLY A 67 2.75 7.54 1.66
N LYS A 68 3.80 8.10 2.25
CA LYS A 68 5.13 7.47 2.33
C LYS A 68 5.61 7.60 3.77
N SER A 69 4.96 6.85 4.68
CA SER A 69 5.19 6.95 6.12
C SER A 69 6.57 6.42 6.51
N ALA A 70 7.11 6.99 7.58
CA ALA A 70 8.40 6.58 8.13
C ALA A 70 8.23 5.57 9.26
N PHE A 71 9.03 4.51 9.25
CA PHE A 71 9.32 3.66 10.39
C PHE A 71 10.69 4.04 10.93
N VAL A 72 10.75 4.52 12.18
CA VAL A 72 11.96 5.12 12.73
C VAL A 72 12.54 4.24 13.82
N VAL A 73 13.84 3.91 13.73
CA VAL A 73 14.56 3.08 14.70
C VAL A 73 15.76 3.83 15.26
N PHE A 74 15.74 4.09 16.57
CA PHE A 74 16.85 4.66 17.31
C PHE A 74 17.79 3.58 17.87
N GLU A 75 18.98 3.99 18.33
CA GLU A 75 20.04 3.08 18.80
C GLU A 75 19.67 2.30 20.07
N ASP A 76 18.77 2.82 20.88
CA ASP A 76 18.27 2.22 22.13
C ASP A 76 17.05 1.30 21.94
N ALA A 77 16.57 1.13 20.70
CA ALA A 77 15.44 0.26 20.40
C ALA A 77 15.79 -1.22 20.60
N ASP A 78 14.80 -2.00 21.05
CA ASP A 78 14.86 -3.45 20.92
C ASP A 78 14.75 -3.84 19.44
N LEU A 79 15.87 -4.25 18.85
CA LEU A 79 15.95 -4.53 17.41
C LEU A 79 15.15 -5.77 16.99
N ASP A 80 14.88 -6.72 17.87
CA ASP A 80 14.06 -7.88 17.56
C ASP A 80 12.58 -7.47 17.50
N ALA A 81 12.12 -6.71 18.47
CA ALA A 81 10.79 -6.11 18.44
C ALA A 81 10.61 -5.14 17.26
N ALA A 82 11.64 -4.35 16.92
CA ALA A 82 11.61 -3.44 15.78
C ALA A 82 11.47 -4.18 14.45
N VAL A 83 12.11 -5.35 14.28
CA VAL A 83 11.96 -6.17 13.06
C VAL A 83 10.55 -6.72 12.93
N GLU A 84 9.94 -7.26 13.98
CA GLU A 84 8.56 -7.74 13.91
C GLU A 84 7.56 -6.59 13.69
N GLY A 85 7.76 -5.44 14.34
CA GLY A 85 6.97 -4.24 14.07
C GLY A 85 7.12 -3.73 12.64
N LEU A 86 8.30 -3.88 12.03
CA LEU A 86 8.52 -3.55 10.62
C LEU A 86 7.78 -4.53 9.70
N VAL A 87 7.77 -5.83 10.01
CA VAL A 87 6.98 -6.84 9.26
C VAL A 87 5.52 -6.43 9.21
N ASP A 88 4.95 -6.11 10.36
CA ASP A 88 3.56 -5.65 10.46
C ASP A 88 3.32 -4.30 9.76
N SER A 89 4.31 -3.43 9.73
CA SER A 89 4.20 -2.09 9.19
C SER A 89 4.23 -2.02 7.66
N ILE A 90 5.01 -2.88 7.00
CA ILE A 90 5.20 -2.81 5.53
C ILE A 90 4.69 -4.05 4.79
N TRP A 91 4.84 -5.27 5.36
CA TRP A 91 4.45 -6.48 4.65
C TRP A 91 3.06 -6.99 5.01
N PHE A 92 2.42 -6.44 6.05
CA PHE A 92 0.99 -6.63 6.27
C PHE A 92 0.20 -6.24 5.02
N ASN A 93 -0.78 -7.06 4.66
CA ASN A 93 -1.61 -6.88 3.45
C ASN A 93 -0.77 -6.59 2.18
N GLN A 94 0.36 -7.26 2.03
CA GLN A 94 1.30 -7.14 0.89
C GLN A 94 1.82 -5.71 0.66
N GLY A 95 1.82 -4.86 1.69
CA GLY A 95 2.20 -3.44 1.57
C GLY A 95 1.17 -2.56 0.88
N GLU A 96 0.00 -3.09 0.53
CA GLU A 96 -1.13 -2.34 -0.03
C GLU A 96 -1.92 -1.64 1.08
N VAL A 97 -1.21 -0.76 1.83
CA VAL A 97 -1.72 -0.04 3.01
C VAL A 97 -1.28 1.42 2.96
N CYS A 98 -2.23 2.35 3.04
CA CYS A 98 -1.95 3.80 2.93
C CYS A 98 -1.07 4.37 4.05
N CYS A 99 -1.06 3.74 5.24
CA CYS A 99 -0.22 4.11 6.38
C CYS A 99 1.01 3.19 6.55
N ALA A 100 1.35 2.34 5.57
CA ALA A 100 2.49 1.47 5.63
C ALA A 100 3.80 2.25 5.91
N GLY A 101 4.64 1.75 6.81
CA GLY A 101 5.95 2.31 7.14
C GLY A 101 6.98 2.02 6.05
N SER A 102 6.71 2.49 4.84
CA SER A 102 7.46 2.17 3.62
C SER A 102 8.80 2.90 3.48
N ARG A 103 9.14 3.75 4.44
CA ARG A 103 10.49 4.33 4.59
C ARG A 103 11.07 3.93 5.94
N LEU A 104 12.15 3.18 5.92
CA LEU A 104 12.89 2.81 7.13
C LEU A 104 14.00 3.84 7.40
N LEU A 105 13.84 4.61 8.47
CA LEU A 105 14.83 5.56 8.95
C LEU A 105 15.54 4.99 10.18
N VAL A 106 16.83 4.76 10.07
CA VAL A 106 17.62 4.06 11.11
C VAL A 106 18.77 4.92 11.57
N GLN A 107 18.96 5.00 12.87
CA GLN A 107 20.15 5.67 13.43
C GLN A 107 21.40 4.89 13.05
N ALA A 108 22.45 5.58 12.58
CA ALA A 108 23.64 5.01 11.95
C ALA A 108 24.29 3.85 12.73
N LYS A 109 24.36 3.96 14.06
CA LYS A 109 25.02 2.94 14.91
C LYS A 109 24.39 1.53 14.86
N VAL A 110 23.14 1.42 14.45
CA VAL A 110 22.41 0.14 14.47
C VAL A 110 22.01 -0.37 13.09
N VAL A 111 22.34 0.36 12.02
CA VAL A 111 21.97 0.04 10.62
C VAL A 111 22.37 -1.38 10.26
N ASP A 112 23.65 -1.73 10.36
CA ASP A 112 24.16 -3.04 9.90
C ASP A 112 23.50 -4.20 10.65
N LYS A 113 23.36 -4.03 11.98
CA LYS A 113 22.75 -5.06 12.83
C LYS A 113 21.27 -5.23 12.49
N LEU A 114 20.54 -4.12 12.27
CA LEU A 114 19.13 -4.15 11.89
C LEU A 114 18.95 -4.74 10.51
N HIS A 115 19.73 -4.32 9.51
CA HIS A 115 19.68 -4.87 8.14
C HIS A 115 19.89 -6.38 8.12
N SER A 116 20.88 -6.87 8.89
CA SER A 116 21.13 -8.32 9.00
C SER A 116 19.92 -9.07 9.56
N LYS A 117 19.24 -8.50 10.57
CA LYS A 117 18.04 -9.09 11.17
C LYS A 117 16.85 -9.07 10.19
N ILE A 118 16.63 -7.94 9.51
CA ILE A 118 15.56 -7.78 8.52
C ILE A 118 15.74 -8.80 7.38
N LYS A 119 16.94 -8.91 6.79
CA LYS A 119 17.24 -9.87 5.71
C LYS A 119 16.93 -11.30 6.15
N LYS A 120 17.32 -11.69 7.37
CA LYS A 120 17.01 -13.02 7.93
C LYS A 120 15.50 -13.22 8.14
N ARG A 121 14.76 -12.16 8.45
CA ARG A 121 13.32 -12.24 8.65
C ARG A 121 12.57 -12.34 7.32
N ILE A 122 12.98 -11.55 6.31
CA ILE A 122 12.45 -11.63 4.94
C ILE A 122 12.54 -13.07 4.40
N GLN A 123 13.67 -13.75 4.62
CA GLN A 123 13.88 -15.15 4.18
C GLN A 123 12.90 -16.16 4.82
N LYS A 124 12.21 -15.79 5.87
CA LYS A 124 11.23 -16.64 6.55
C LYS A 124 9.78 -16.29 6.20
N LEU A 125 9.55 -15.20 5.50
CA LEU A 125 8.22 -14.81 5.06
C LEU A 125 7.76 -15.72 3.91
N ARG A 126 6.56 -16.23 4.02
CA ARG A 126 5.97 -17.20 3.09
C ARG A 126 4.92 -16.52 2.21
N LEU A 127 5.16 -16.59 0.92
CA LEU A 127 4.17 -16.17 -0.08
C LEU A 127 3.25 -17.35 -0.41
N GLY A 128 1.96 -17.11 -0.52
CA GLY A 128 1.02 -18.18 -0.83
C GLY A 128 -0.43 -17.74 -0.87
N LEU A 129 -1.32 -18.74 -0.91
CA LEU A 129 -2.76 -18.50 -0.95
C LEU A 129 -3.25 -17.79 0.32
N PRO A 130 -4.07 -16.73 0.21
CA PRO A 130 -4.52 -15.95 1.37
C PRO A 130 -5.33 -16.72 2.41
N LEU A 131 -5.95 -17.85 2.02
CA LEU A 131 -6.72 -18.70 2.94
C LEU A 131 -5.86 -19.79 3.63
N ASP A 132 -4.60 -19.94 3.23
CA ASP A 132 -3.67 -20.81 3.93
C ASP A 132 -3.13 -20.09 5.17
N LYS A 133 -3.38 -20.66 6.36
CA LYS A 133 -2.92 -20.08 7.63
C LYS A 133 -1.40 -20.01 7.77
N SER A 134 -0.66 -20.72 6.93
CA SER A 134 0.79 -20.68 6.91
C SER A 134 1.34 -19.52 6.05
N THR A 135 0.51 -18.86 5.26
CA THR A 135 0.89 -17.73 4.40
C THR A 135 1.06 -16.46 5.20
N ASP A 136 2.17 -15.78 4.99
CA ASP A 136 2.46 -14.46 5.58
C ASP A 136 2.09 -13.32 4.60
N LEU A 137 2.30 -13.51 3.28
CA LEU A 137 1.95 -12.57 2.22
C LEU A 137 1.14 -13.26 1.12
N GLY A 138 0.04 -12.64 0.71
CA GLY A 138 -0.76 -13.05 -0.44
C GLY A 138 -0.33 -12.39 -1.75
N SER A 139 -1.19 -12.47 -2.76
CA SER A 139 -1.00 -11.78 -4.03
C SER A 139 -1.41 -10.31 -3.95
N LEU A 140 -0.77 -9.45 -4.74
CA LEU A 140 -1.24 -8.10 -5.00
C LEU A 140 -2.64 -8.12 -5.64
N VAL A 141 -3.38 -7.03 -5.47
CA VAL A 141 -4.78 -6.91 -5.90
C VAL A 141 -5.02 -7.16 -7.39
N SER A 142 -4.02 -6.91 -8.25
CA SER A 142 -4.16 -7.10 -9.70
C SER A 142 -2.81 -7.17 -10.41
N GLN A 143 -2.84 -7.70 -11.65
CA GLN A 143 -1.68 -7.69 -12.54
C GLN A 143 -1.19 -6.27 -12.85
N THR A 144 -2.09 -5.30 -12.97
CA THR A 144 -1.74 -3.90 -13.19
C THR A 144 -0.95 -3.34 -12.01
N GLN A 145 -1.35 -3.68 -10.78
CA GLN A 145 -0.63 -3.26 -9.58
C GLN A 145 0.73 -3.94 -9.48
N TYR A 146 0.82 -5.24 -9.79
CA TYR A 146 2.09 -5.95 -9.85
C TYR A 146 3.07 -5.27 -10.81
N GLN A 147 2.63 -4.99 -12.04
CA GLN A 147 3.46 -4.33 -13.06
C GLN A 147 3.91 -2.94 -12.62
N ARG A 148 3.03 -2.19 -11.96
CA ARG A 148 3.37 -0.87 -11.43
C ARG A 148 4.45 -0.96 -10.35
N VAL A 149 4.30 -1.86 -9.39
CA VAL A 149 5.29 -2.07 -8.32
C VAL A 149 6.64 -2.46 -8.92
N ASP A 150 6.64 -3.45 -9.81
CA ASP A 150 7.86 -3.92 -10.46
C ASP A 150 8.53 -2.81 -11.28
N GLN A 151 7.77 -2.09 -12.11
CA GLN A 151 8.28 -0.98 -12.89
C GLN A 151 8.93 0.10 -12.00
N MET A 152 8.25 0.51 -10.91
CA MET A 152 8.80 1.51 -9.99
C MET A 152 10.11 1.04 -9.36
N VAL A 153 10.18 -0.22 -8.92
CA VAL A 153 11.39 -0.79 -8.35
C VAL A 153 12.51 -0.83 -9.39
N GLN A 154 12.25 -1.35 -10.60
CA GLN A 154 13.26 -1.44 -11.65
C GLN A 154 13.76 -0.07 -12.10
N GLU A 155 12.89 0.91 -12.23
CA GLU A 155 13.26 2.29 -12.59
C GLU A 155 14.07 2.95 -11.46
N GLY A 156 13.68 2.72 -10.22
CA GLY A 156 14.41 3.21 -9.07
C GLY A 156 15.81 2.62 -8.98
N LEU A 157 15.96 1.32 -9.15
CA LEU A 157 17.28 0.66 -9.12
C LEU A 157 18.25 1.17 -10.21
N LYS A 158 17.74 1.63 -11.36
CA LYS A 158 18.56 2.30 -12.37
C LYS A 158 19.16 3.62 -11.90
N GLN A 159 18.53 4.24 -10.89
CA GLN A 159 18.99 5.50 -10.30
C GLN A 159 19.87 5.29 -9.05
N GLY A 160 20.10 4.04 -8.68
CA GLY A 160 20.90 3.62 -7.53
C GLY A 160 20.10 2.76 -6.55
N GLY A 161 20.79 2.30 -5.51
CA GLY A 161 20.21 1.42 -4.49
C GLY A 161 20.53 -0.05 -4.69
N GLU A 162 20.43 -0.78 -3.59
CA GLU A 162 20.62 -2.23 -3.55
C GLU A 162 19.31 -2.91 -3.16
N LEU A 163 18.86 -3.86 -3.97
CA LEU A 163 17.67 -4.66 -3.72
C LEU A 163 18.03 -5.97 -3.02
N PHE A 164 17.35 -6.27 -1.93
CA PHE A 164 17.33 -7.58 -1.31
C PHE A 164 15.92 -8.17 -1.38
N GLN A 165 15.83 -9.35 -2.00
CA GLN A 165 14.64 -10.21 -2.04
C GLN A 165 15.07 -11.64 -1.72
N ALA A 166 14.27 -12.36 -0.92
CA ALA A 166 14.62 -13.74 -0.53
C ALA A 166 13.93 -14.81 -1.39
N TYR A 167 12.98 -14.40 -2.21
CA TYR A 167 12.17 -15.30 -3.03
C TYR A 167 12.61 -15.21 -4.49
N ASP A 168 13.03 -16.33 -5.02
CA ASP A 168 13.47 -16.50 -6.41
C ASP A 168 12.47 -17.30 -7.27
N GLY A 169 11.38 -17.75 -6.64
CA GLY A 169 10.33 -18.54 -7.29
C GLY A 169 9.42 -17.67 -8.16
N GLN A 170 9.30 -18.01 -9.43
CA GLN A 170 8.17 -17.53 -10.23
C GLN A 170 6.91 -18.21 -9.69
N SER A 171 6.07 -17.45 -9.02
CA SER A 171 4.71 -17.89 -8.73
C SER A 171 3.81 -17.44 -9.88
N ASP A 172 3.00 -18.37 -10.39
CA ASP A 172 1.88 -17.99 -11.24
C ASP A 172 0.97 -17.05 -10.44
N GLY A 173 0.72 -15.84 -10.95
CA GLY A 173 -0.12 -14.85 -10.29
C GLY A 173 0.60 -13.56 -9.91
N ASN A 174 -0.06 -12.73 -9.10
CA ASN A 174 0.42 -11.38 -8.75
C ASN A 174 1.21 -11.36 -7.43
N TYR A 175 2.00 -12.40 -7.15
CA TYR A 175 2.81 -12.48 -5.95
C TYR A 175 4.10 -11.68 -6.12
N TYR A 176 4.24 -10.58 -5.37
CA TYR A 176 5.48 -9.81 -5.36
C TYR A 176 6.29 -10.14 -4.10
N PRO A 177 7.59 -10.44 -4.21
CA PRO A 177 8.38 -10.84 -3.05
C PRO A 177 8.59 -9.68 -2.07
N PRO A 178 8.61 -9.97 -0.76
CA PRO A 178 8.97 -8.98 0.24
C PRO A 178 10.38 -8.46 -0.03
N SER A 179 10.50 -7.13 -0.11
CA SER A 179 11.68 -6.46 -0.63
C SER A 179 12.22 -5.43 0.35
N LEU A 180 13.54 -5.31 0.39
CA LEU A 180 14.24 -4.23 1.08
C LEU A 180 15.17 -3.55 0.08
N ILE A 181 15.06 -2.23 -0.06
CA ILE A 181 15.97 -1.41 -0.87
C ILE A 181 16.80 -0.56 0.08
N THR A 182 18.12 -0.61 -0.10
CA THR A 182 19.11 0.14 0.68
C THR A 182 19.98 1.00 -0.24
N GLU A 183 20.90 1.76 0.32
CA GLU A 183 21.83 2.65 -0.43
C GLU A 183 21.10 3.70 -1.30
N ILE A 184 19.99 4.23 -0.77
CA ILE A 184 19.25 5.34 -1.37
C ILE A 184 19.20 6.52 -0.40
N ASP A 185 19.20 7.72 -0.93
CA ASP A 185 19.02 8.94 -0.15
C ASP A 185 17.54 9.39 -0.09
N ALA A 186 17.28 10.42 0.71
CA ALA A 186 15.93 10.92 0.90
C ALA A 186 15.30 11.55 -0.37
N SER A 187 16.10 11.93 -1.38
CA SER A 187 15.63 12.48 -2.65
C SER A 187 15.32 11.42 -3.70
N HIS A 188 15.72 10.18 -3.45
CA HIS A 188 15.49 9.08 -4.37
C HIS A 188 13.99 8.84 -4.62
N PRO A 189 13.54 8.57 -5.87
CA PRO A 189 12.11 8.38 -6.17
C PRO A 189 11.43 7.33 -5.30
N LEU A 190 12.10 6.20 -5.02
CA LEU A 190 11.56 5.15 -4.14
C LEU A 190 11.40 5.60 -2.68
N ALA A 191 12.10 6.66 -2.24
CA ALA A 191 11.93 7.26 -0.93
C ALA A 191 10.85 8.35 -0.90
N GLN A 192 10.41 8.85 -2.06
CA GLN A 192 9.45 9.95 -2.19
C GLN A 192 8.07 9.46 -2.62
N GLU A 193 7.98 8.45 -3.48
CA GLU A 193 6.74 7.99 -4.08
C GLU A 193 6.19 6.75 -3.39
N GLU A 194 4.86 6.69 -3.29
CA GLU A 194 4.15 5.53 -2.77
C GLU A 194 4.19 4.38 -3.78
N ILE A 195 4.85 3.28 -3.41
CA ILE A 195 4.93 2.07 -4.25
C ILE A 195 3.63 1.27 -4.16
N PHE A 196 3.03 1.20 -2.97
CA PHE A 196 1.81 0.43 -2.66
C PHE A 196 1.98 -1.06 -2.96
N GLY A 197 3.05 -1.62 -2.41
CA GLY A 197 3.47 -3.01 -2.54
C GLY A 197 4.46 -3.38 -1.44
N PRO A 198 4.94 -4.63 -1.37
CA PRO A 198 5.75 -5.14 -0.26
C PRO A 198 7.24 -4.72 -0.35
N VAL A 199 7.50 -3.41 -0.53
CA VAL A 199 8.82 -2.82 -0.79
C VAL A 199 9.11 -1.67 0.16
#